data_fb21c74e7fcfa3b19378e9c291fdd980
#
_entry.id   fb21c74e7fcfa3b19378e9c291fdd980
#
_cell.length_a   1.000
_cell.length_b   1.000
_cell.length_c   1.000
_cell.angle_alpha   90.00
_cell.angle_beta   90.00
_cell.angle_gamma   90.00
#
_symmetry.space_group_name_H-M   'P 1'
#
loop_
_entity.id
_entity.type
_entity.pdbx_description
1 polymer ?
#
loop_
_entity_poly.entity_id
_entity_poly.type
_entity_poly.pdbx_seq_one_letter_code
_entity_poly.pdbx_strand_id
1 'polypeptide(L)'
;MSTFFENKRIVVTGGAGFLGGYIIEGLKKRGCKDILVPRRKNYDLVEMENVIRMYEDMKPDIVIHLAAVVGGIGANRAHPGEFFYKNLMMGTQLIEQGRLRDIEKFVTIGTVCSYPKFTPVPFKEEDIWKGYPEETNAPYGLAKKMQLVQSQSYRDEYGFNSIFLLLVNLYGPGDNFNPSNSHVIPALIKKCVDAIDSGADHIDCWGTGSVSREFIYIVDAAEGILLATEHYNSSEPVNIGAGFEITIRELTEKIVKYTGFKGEIRWDTSKPDGQPRRCLDVSKAKDYFGFKAKTDFDEGLKATVEWYMENHKNLQAQ
;
A
#
# COMPACT_ATOMS: atom_id res chain seq x y z
N MET A 1 -14.51 -18.05 -15.91
CA MET A 1 -13.38 -17.50 -15.11
C MET A 1 -12.20 -17.36 -16.06
N SER A 2 -11.41 -16.31 -15.95
CA SER A 2 -10.22 -16.14 -16.79
C SER A 2 -9.19 -17.21 -16.44
N THR A 3 -8.46 -17.70 -17.44
CA THR A 3 -7.37 -18.67 -17.29
C THR A 3 -6.00 -18.00 -17.29
N PHE A 4 -5.95 -16.66 -17.25
CA PHE A 4 -4.73 -15.87 -17.40
C PHE A 4 -3.62 -16.30 -16.42
N PHE A 5 -3.98 -16.59 -15.18
CA PHE A 5 -3.01 -16.94 -14.13
C PHE A 5 -2.71 -18.44 -14.01
N GLU A 6 -3.48 -19.32 -14.66
CA GLU A 6 -3.45 -20.79 -14.39
C GLU A 6 -2.07 -21.44 -14.66
N ASN A 7 -1.37 -20.98 -15.69
CA ASN A 7 -0.09 -21.56 -16.11
C ASN A 7 1.07 -20.58 -15.97
N LYS A 8 0.91 -19.55 -15.12
CA LYS A 8 1.95 -18.55 -14.87
C LYS A 8 2.68 -18.83 -13.58
N ARG A 9 3.99 -18.66 -13.62
CA ARG A 9 4.85 -18.60 -12.46
C ARG A 9 4.93 -17.17 -11.98
N ILE A 10 4.37 -16.89 -10.81
CA ILE A 10 4.21 -15.52 -10.31
C ILE A 10 5.05 -15.34 -9.06
N VAL A 11 6.01 -14.41 -9.13
CA VAL A 11 6.75 -13.95 -7.96
C VAL A 11 6.01 -12.77 -7.33
N VAL A 12 5.68 -12.89 -6.04
CA VAL A 12 5.08 -11.84 -5.23
C VAL A 12 6.10 -11.38 -4.18
N THR A 13 6.86 -10.32 -4.48
CA THR A 13 7.76 -9.76 -3.47
C THR A 13 6.94 -9.08 -2.38
N GLY A 14 7.32 -9.25 -1.12
CA GLY A 14 6.47 -8.80 -0.01
C GLY A 14 5.22 -9.66 0.21
N GLY A 15 5.13 -10.83 -0.45
CA GLY A 15 3.99 -11.73 -0.37
C GLY A 15 3.66 -12.26 1.03
N ALA A 16 4.60 -12.17 1.98
CA ALA A 16 4.35 -12.52 3.38
C ALA A 16 3.87 -11.34 4.24
N GLY A 17 3.70 -10.15 3.65
CA GLY A 17 3.17 -8.97 4.32
C GLY A 17 1.64 -8.89 4.24
N PHE A 18 1.10 -7.81 4.79
CA PHE A 18 -0.34 -7.56 4.86
C PHE A 18 -1.04 -7.67 3.49
N LEU A 19 -0.71 -6.81 2.53
CA LEU A 19 -1.28 -6.86 1.17
C LEU A 19 -0.93 -8.17 0.45
N GLY A 20 0.31 -8.68 0.66
CA GLY A 20 0.80 -9.87 -0.01
C GLY A 20 -0.03 -11.12 0.25
N GLY A 21 -0.51 -11.30 1.47
CA GLY A 21 -1.40 -12.42 1.82
C GLY A 21 -2.69 -12.43 1.00
N TYR A 22 -3.33 -11.27 0.85
CA TYR A 22 -4.56 -11.12 0.06
C TYR A 22 -4.32 -11.29 -1.45
N ILE A 23 -3.19 -10.81 -1.97
CA ILE A 23 -2.78 -11.07 -3.37
C ILE A 23 -2.61 -12.57 -3.62
N ILE A 24 -1.90 -13.28 -2.74
CA ILE A 24 -1.69 -14.73 -2.87
C ILE A 24 -3.02 -15.49 -2.82
N GLU A 25 -3.91 -15.12 -1.91
CA GLU A 25 -5.25 -15.72 -1.85
C GLU A 25 -6.05 -15.45 -3.13
N GLY A 26 -6.01 -14.22 -3.62
CA GLY A 26 -6.67 -13.83 -4.87
C GLY A 26 -6.11 -14.55 -6.11
N LEU A 27 -4.79 -14.77 -6.18
CA LEU A 27 -4.15 -15.57 -7.23
C LEU A 27 -4.57 -17.03 -7.17
N LYS A 28 -4.61 -17.64 -5.97
CA LYS A 28 -5.10 -19.01 -5.78
C LYS A 28 -6.54 -19.18 -6.23
N LYS A 29 -7.42 -18.23 -5.88
CA LYS A 29 -8.83 -18.21 -6.32
C LYS A 29 -8.98 -18.10 -7.84
N ARG A 30 -7.99 -17.52 -8.54
CA ARG A 30 -7.90 -17.42 -10.00
C ARG A 30 -7.18 -18.61 -10.66
N GLY A 31 -6.91 -19.66 -9.91
CA GLY A 31 -6.31 -20.91 -10.43
C GLY A 31 -4.79 -20.88 -10.61
N CYS A 32 -4.09 -19.82 -10.12
CA CYS A 32 -2.63 -19.81 -10.14
C CYS A 32 -2.06 -20.88 -9.22
N LYS A 33 -1.23 -21.77 -9.76
CA LYS A 33 -0.63 -22.90 -9.02
C LYS A 33 0.81 -22.65 -8.59
N ASP A 34 1.53 -21.81 -9.32
CA ASP A 34 2.97 -21.55 -9.09
C ASP A 34 3.19 -20.11 -8.59
N ILE A 35 3.02 -19.92 -7.26
CA ILE A 35 3.16 -18.64 -6.58
C ILE A 35 4.40 -18.68 -5.68
N LEU A 36 5.37 -17.82 -5.96
CA LEU A 36 6.66 -17.78 -5.29
C LEU A 36 6.82 -16.50 -4.46
N VAL A 37 7.25 -16.65 -3.22
CA VAL A 37 7.40 -15.53 -2.27
C VAL A 37 8.85 -15.46 -1.79
N PRO A 38 9.68 -14.58 -2.36
CA PRO A 38 11.04 -14.37 -1.87
C PRO A 38 11.02 -13.78 -0.46
N ARG A 39 11.73 -14.44 0.46
CA ARG A 39 11.87 -13.98 1.85
C ARG A 39 13.16 -13.19 2.01
N ARG A 40 13.11 -12.05 2.70
CA ARG A 40 14.27 -11.16 2.89
C ARG A 40 15.52 -11.89 3.43
N LYS A 41 15.34 -12.84 4.34
CA LYS A 41 16.46 -13.62 4.90
C LYS A 41 17.25 -14.40 3.83
N ASN A 42 16.61 -14.74 2.69
CA ASN A 42 17.23 -15.51 1.61
C ASN A 42 17.56 -14.60 0.41
N TYR A 43 16.72 -13.58 0.16
CA TYR A 43 16.85 -12.64 -0.96
C TYR A 43 16.62 -11.24 -0.43
N ASP A 44 17.68 -10.53 0.01
CA ASP A 44 17.60 -9.09 0.28
C ASP A 44 17.60 -8.34 -1.06
N LEU A 45 16.44 -7.79 -1.41
CA LEU A 45 16.23 -7.15 -2.71
C LEU A 45 16.96 -5.80 -2.87
N VAL A 46 17.62 -5.31 -1.83
CA VAL A 46 18.53 -4.16 -1.91
C VAL A 46 19.87 -4.55 -2.54
N GLU A 47 20.23 -5.83 -2.46
CA GLU A 47 21.48 -6.36 -2.98
C GLU A 47 21.26 -7.00 -4.37
N MET A 48 21.95 -6.47 -5.40
CA MET A 48 21.81 -6.91 -6.79
C MET A 48 22.04 -8.41 -6.97
N GLU A 49 23.05 -8.99 -6.31
CA GLU A 49 23.33 -10.41 -6.39
C GLU A 49 22.16 -11.28 -5.93
N ASN A 50 21.47 -10.83 -4.89
CA ASN A 50 20.28 -11.53 -4.39
C ASN A 50 19.09 -11.39 -5.35
N VAL A 51 18.95 -10.27 -6.03
CA VAL A 51 17.92 -10.07 -7.06
C VAL A 51 18.20 -10.98 -8.25
N ILE A 52 19.45 -11.05 -8.73
CA ILE A 52 19.86 -11.95 -9.81
C ILE A 52 19.54 -13.40 -9.43
N ARG A 53 19.99 -13.85 -8.25
CA ARG A 53 19.75 -15.21 -7.76
C ARG A 53 18.25 -15.51 -7.64
N MET A 54 17.45 -14.58 -7.13
CA MET A 54 15.99 -14.75 -7.05
C MET A 54 15.37 -15.04 -8.44
N TYR A 55 15.77 -14.31 -9.45
CA TYR A 55 15.27 -14.53 -10.82
C TYR A 55 15.76 -15.84 -11.42
N GLU A 56 16.99 -16.26 -11.13
CA GLU A 56 17.56 -17.54 -11.59
C GLU A 56 16.87 -18.74 -10.93
N ASP A 57 16.62 -18.65 -9.62
CA ASP A 57 15.98 -19.72 -8.86
C ASP A 57 14.47 -19.82 -9.16
N MET A 58 13.80 -18.68 -9.30
CA MET A 58 12.35 -18.62 -9.38
C MET A 58 11.80 -18.55 -10.81
N LYS A 59 12.54 -18.04 -11.78
CA LYS A 59 12.19 -17.93 -13.21
C LYS A 59 10.74 -17.48 -13.45
N PRO A 60 10.34 -16.28 -12.95
CA PRO A 60 8.95 -15.84 -13.03
C PRO A 60 8.54 -15.46 -14.46
N ASP A 61 7.27 -15.71 -14.80
CA ASP A 61 6.60 -15.08 -15.93
C ASP A 61 6.12 -13.66 -15.56
N ILE A 62 5.64 -13.51 -14.31
CA ILE A 62 5.11 -12.24 -13.80
C ILE A 62 5.74 -11.93 -12.44
N VAL A 63 6.10 -10.67 -12.23
CA VAL A 63 6.51 -10.16 -10.91
C VAL A 63 5.52 -9.12 -10.42
N ILE A 64 4.95 -9.33 -9.24
CA ILE A 64 4.14 -8.34 -8.52
C ILE A 64 4.99 -7.83 -7.36
N HIS A 65 5.47 -6.58 -7.49
CA HIS A 65 6.41 -5.97 -6.54
C HIS A 65 5.68 -5.19 -5.45
N LEU A 66 5.42 -5.85 -4.31
CA LEU A 66 4.80 -5.25 -3.13
C LEU A 66 5.82 -4.91 -2.03
N ALA A 67 7.02 -5.52 -2.07
CA ALA A 67 8.04 -5.29 -1.06
C ALA A 67 8.41 -3.80 -0.98
N ALA A 68 8.34 -3.25 0.23
CA ALA A 68 8.71 -1.87 0.48
C ALA A 68 9.13 -1.70 1.96
N VAL A 69 9.97 -0.69 2.21
CA VAL A 69 10.18 -0.16 3.55
C VAL A 69 9.19 0.97 3.74
N VAL A 70 8.18 0.74 4.57
CA VAL A 70 7.05 1.66 4.78
C VAL A 70 6.80 1.89 6.26
N GLY A 71 6.12 3.00 6.58
CA GLY A 71 5.72 3.32 7.93
C GLY A 71 4.94 4.65 7.98
N GLY A 72 4.39 4.98 9.14
CA GLY A 72 3.70 6.24 9.37
C GLY A 72 4.63 7.46 9.29
N ILE A 73 4.07 8.66 9.49
CA ILE A 73 4.80 9.95 9.44
C ILE A 73 6.03 9.95 10.35
N GLY A 74 5.93 9.38 11.56
CA GLY A 74 7.04 9.28 12.50
C GLY A 74 8.24 8.52 11.95
N ALA A 75 8.01 7.34 11.36
CA ALA A 75 9.06 6.50 10.77
C ALA A 75 9.70 7.16 9.55
N ASN A 76 8.91 7.78 8.66
CA ASN A 76 9.41 8.53 7.52
C ASN A 76 10.32 9.69 7.94
N ARG A 77 9.98 10.42 9.00
CA ARG A 77 10.82 11.51 9.56
C ARG A 77 12.10 11.01 10.21
N ALA A 78 12.05 9.86 10.87
CA ALA A 78 13.21 9.28 11.55
C ALA A 78 14.23 8.66 10.58
N HIS A 79 13.78 8.10 9.46
CA HIS A 79 14.61 7.30 8.54
C HIS A 79 14.45 7.68 7.05
N PRO A 80 14.51 8.99 6.67
CA PRO A 80 14.22 9.41 5.28
C PRO A 80 15.20 8.81 4.26
N GLY A 81 16.49 8.74 4.59
CA GLY A 81 17.52 8.16 3.72
C GLY A 81 17.33 6.66 3.49
N GLU A 82 17.00 5.92 4.55
CA GLU A 82 16.72 4.49 4.46
C GLU A 82 15.48 4.20 3.59
N PHE A 83 14.41 4.96 3.79
CA PHE A 83 13.17 4.83 3.02
C PHE A 83 13.40 5.17 1.53
N PHE A 84 14.18 6.20 1.23
CA PHE A 84 14.56 6.53 -0.14
C PHE A 84 15.40 5.42 -0.77
N TYR A 85 16.55 5.11 -0.18
CA TYR A 85 17.53 4.21 -0.77
C TYR A 85 16.98 2.79 -0.98
N LYS A 86 16.43 2.18 0.07
CA LYS A 86 15.97 0.79 -0.02
C LYS A 86 14.81 0.61 -1.00
N ASN A 87 13.82 1.51 -0.99
CA ASN A 87 12.71 1.42 -1.93
C ASN A 87 13.15 1.67 -3.38
N LEU A 88 14.06 2.62 -3.60
CA LEU A 88 14.59 2.88 -4.93
C LEU A 88 15.37 1.67 -5.46
N MET A 89 16.31 1.16 -4.68
CA MET A 89 17.17 0.05 -5.11
C MET A 89 16.38 -1.23 -5.37
N MET A 90 15.48 -1.63 -4.48
CA MET A 90 14.65 -2.82 -4.69
C MET A 90 13.89 -2.76 -6.01
N GLY A 91 13.14 -1.69 -6.25
CA GLY A 91 12.33 -1.58 -7.46
C GLY A 91 13.16 -1.46 -8.74
N THR A 92 14.18 -0.60 -8.72
CA THR A 92 15.03 -0.37 -9.89
C THR A 92 15.76 -1.65 -10.33
N GLN A 93 16.32 -2.39 -9.39
CA GLN A 93 17.03 -3.64 -9.68
C GLN A 93 16.08 -4.74 -10.17
N LEU A 94 14.90 -4.86 -9.54
CA LEU A 94 13.90 -5.85 -9.95
C LEU A 94 13.38 -5.59 -11.37
N ILE A 95 13.10 -4.34 -11.73
CA ILE A 95 12.66 -3.96 -13.08
C ILE A 95 13.75 -4.29 -14.10
N GLU A 96 15.01 -3.92 -13.83
CA GLU A 96 16.13 -4.20 -14.76
C GLU A 96 16.34 -5.70 -14.93
N GLN A 97 16.37 -6.47 -13.87
CA GLN A 97 16.58 -7.91 -13.97
C GLN A 97 15.39 -8.65 -14.60
N GLY A 98 14.18 -8.11 -14.47
CA GLY A 98 13.00 -8.60 -15.17
C GLY A 98 13.10 -8.36 -16.69
N ARG A 99 13.51 -7.15 -17.09
CA ARG A 99 13.75 -6.81 -18.50
C ARG A 99 14.81 -7.71 -19.14
N LEU A 100 15.95 -7.89 -18.45
CA LEU A 100 17.06 -8.74 -18.97
C LEU A 100 16.67 -10.20 -19.16
N ARG A 101 15.62 -10.66 -18.51
CA ARG A 101 15.10 -12.04 -18.57
C ARG A 101 13.79 -12.17 -19.35
N ASP A 102 13.36 -11.09 -19.96
CA ASP A 102 12.20 -11.08 -20.86
C ASP A 102 10.91 -11.60 -20.16
N ILE A 103 10.72 -11.25 -18.88
CA ILE A 103 9.49 -11.65 -18.20
C ILE A 103 8.26 -11.02 -18.87
N GLU A 104 7.14 -11.74 -18.84
CA GLU A 104 5.92 -11.32 -19.53
C GLU A 104 5.35 -9.99 -18.99
N LYS A 105 5.42 -9.79 -17.65
CA LYS A 105 4.89 -8.58 -17.03
C LYS A 105 5.55 -8.26 -15.69
N PHE A 106 5.76 -6.96 -15.46
CA PHE A 106 6.16 -6.42 -14.17
C PHE A 106 5.09 -5.47 -13.61
N VAL A 107 4.63 -5.70 -12.36
CA VAL A 107 3.63 -4.88 -11.69
C VAL A 107 4.28 -4.13 -10.54
N THR A 108 4.40 -2.81 -10.68
CA THR A 108 4.96 -1.94 -9.64
C THR A 108 3.84 -1.30 -8.82
N ILE A 109 3.95 -1.41 -7.50
CA ILE A 109 3.06 -0.71 -6.59
C ILE A 109 3.70 0.61 -6.17
N GLY A 110 3.09 1.69 -6.66
CA GLY A 110 3.35 3.08 -6.27
C GLY A 110 2.54 3.49 -5.03
N THR A 111 2.48 4.78 -4.78
CA THR A 111 1.85 5.34 -3.58
C THR A 111 1.25 6.72 -3.85
N VAL A 112 0.15 7.04 -3.18
CA VAL A 112 -0.43 8.40 -3.15
C VAL A 112 0.58 9.44 -2.65
N CYS A 113 1.60 9.04 -1.87
CA CYS A 113 2.67 9.94 -1.41
C CYS A 113 3.57 10.46 -2.55
N SER A 114 3.45 9.94 -3.76
CA SER A 114 4.17 10.43 -4.95
C SER A 114 3.57 11.70 -5.54
N TYR A 115 2.33 12.03 -5.17
CA TYR A 115 1.67 13.25 -5.65
C TYR A 115 2.21 14.52 -4.98
N PRO A 116 2.19 15.66 -5.69
CA PRO A 116 2.56 16.94 -5.09
C PRO A 116 1.69 17.27 -3.87
N LYS A 117 2.28 18.00 -2.91
CA LYS A 117 1.61 18.41 -1.66
C LYS A 117 0.30 19.15 -1.89
N PHE A 118 0.23 19.98 -2.92
CA PHE A 118 -0.92 20.83 -3.23
C PHE A 118 -1.65 20.39 -4.51
N THR A 119 -1.76 19.09 -4.74
CA THR A 119 -2.56 18.55 -5.84
C THR A 119 -4.04 18.82 -5.61
N PRO A 120 -4.79 19.31 -6.63
CA PRO A 120 -6.25 19.42 -6.54
C PRO A 120 -6.92 18.07 -6.27
N VAL A 121 -7.92 18.06 -5.40
CA VAL A 121 -8.68 16.84 -5.07
C VAL A 121 -9.92 16.75 -5.95
N PRO A 122 -10.23 15.59 -6.56
CA PRO A 122 -9.49 14.32 -6.50
C PRO A 122 -8.20 14.34 -7.35
N PHE A 123 -7.14 13.65 -6.89
CA PHE A 123 -5.85 13.58 -7.56
C PHE A 123 -5.95 12.78 -8.85
N LYS A 124 -5.62 13.38 -9.96
CA LYS A 124 -5.54 12.72 -11.27
C LYS A 124 -4.10 12.31 -11.57
N GLU A 125 -3.92 11.22 -12.28
CA GLU A 125 -2.58 10.66 -12.55
C GLU A 125 -1.67 11.63 -13.30
N GLU A 126 -2.22 12.50 -14.16
CA GLU A 126 -1.48 13.55 -14.85
C GLU A 126 -0.92 14.66 -13.93
N ASP A 127 -1.43 14.75 -12.70
CA ASP A 127 -0.96 15.72 -11.72
C ASP A 127 0.32 15.30 -11.00
N ILE A 128 0.74 14.05 -11.15
CA ILE A 128 1.88 13.49 -10.41
C ILE A 128 3.19 14.27 -10.60
N TRP A 129 3.34 14.98 -11.73
CA TRP A 129 4.53 15.75 -12.08
C TRP A 129 4.42 17.26 -11.81
N LYS A 130 3.29 17.76 -11.31
CA LYS A 130 3.03 19.20 -11.15
C LYS A 130 3.63 19.85 -9.90
N GLY A 131 4.51 19.17 -9.18
CA GLY A 131 5.19 19.71 -8.02
C GLY A 131 5.92 18.68 -7.16
N TYR A 132 6.37 19.14 -5.99
CA TYR A 132 7.09 18.33 -5.01
C TYR A 132 6.13 17.68 -4.03
N PRO A 133 6.35 16.40 -3.62
CA PRO A 133 5.53 15.74 -2.61
C PRO A 133 5.60 16.41 -1.23
N GLU A 134 4.72 16.02 -0.33
CA GLU A 134 4.75 16.48 1.05
C GLU A 134 6.08 16.03 1.71
N GLU A 135 6.77 16.95 2.38
CA GLU A 135 8.19 16.89 2.73
C GLU A 135 8.54 15.66 3.58
N THR A 136 7.65 15.23 4.48
CA THR A 136 7.92 14.08 5.35
C THR A 136 7.86 12.76 4.60
N ASN A 137 7.03 12.67 3.56
CA ASN A 137 6.85 11.47 2.74
C ASN A 137 7.62 11.53 1.41
N ALA A 138 8.20 12.70 1.07
CA ALA A 138 8.85 12.92 -0.22
C ALA A 138 9.96 11.89 -0.53
N PRO A 139 10.86 11.52 0.38
CA PRO A 139 11.89 10.52 0.08
C PRO A 139 11.31 9.19 -0.38
N TYR A 140 10.30 8.67 0.31
CA TYR A 140 9.59 7.45 -0.07
C TYR A 140 8.81 7.63 -1.38
N GLY A 141 8.03 8.71 -1.48
CA GLY A 141 7.21 9.01 -2.66
C GLY A 141 8.04 9.17 -3.91
N LEU A 142 9.19 9.84 -3.84
CA LEU A 142 10.12 10.03 -4.96
C LEU A 142 10.81 8.72 -5.35
N ALA A 143 11.24 7.90 -4.40
CA ALA A 143 11.81 6.58 -4.70
C ALA A 143 10.83 5.73 -5.52
N LYS A 144 9.54 5.73 -5.16
CA LYS A 144 8.49 5.06 -5.93
C LYS A 144 8.25 5.71 -7.30
N LYS A 145 8.24 7.04 -7.36
CA LYS A 145 8.04 7.79 -8.59
C LYS A 145 9.15 7.55 -9.63
N MET A 146 10.39 7.29 -9.21
CA MET A 146 11.47 6.94 -10.12
C MET A 146 11.26 5.58 -10.80
N GLN A 147 10.59 4.65 -10.14
CA GLN A 147 10.21 3.37 -10.75
C GLN A 147 9.17 3.56 -11.87
N LEU A 148 8.29 4.58 -11.76
CA LEU A 148 7.40 4.95 -12.87
C LEU A 148 8.19 5.42 -14.08
N VAL A 149 9.18 6.32 -13.88
CA VAL A 149 10.06 6.78 -14.98
C VAL A 149 10.76 5.60 -15.65
N GLN A 150 11.35 4.70 -14.84
CA GLN A 150 12.03 3.52 -15.38
C GLN A 150 11.06 2.63 -16.17
N SER A 151 9.87 2.37 -15.65
CA SER A 151 8.84 1.55 -16.33
C SER A 151 8.44 2.13 -17.68
N GLN A 152 8.25 3.45 -17.75
CA GLN A 152 7.91 4.17 -18.99
C GLN A 152 9.07 4.12 -19.99
N SER A 153 10.27 4.49 -19.55
CA SER A 153 11.46 4.48 -20.40
C SER A 153 11.78 3.07 -20.95
N TYR A 154 11.58 2.04 -20.12
CA TYR A 154 11.84 0.66 -20.56
C TYR A 154 10.77 0.13 -21.52
N ARG A 155 9.55 0.61 -21.41
CA ARG A 155 8.52 0.31 -22.41
C ARG A 155 8.87 0.96 -23.75
N ASP A 156 9.28 2.22 -23.74
CA ASP A 156 9.59 2.98 -24.94
C ASP A 156 10.83 2.42 -25.66
N GLU A 157 11.88 2.06 -24.91
CA GLU A 157 13.15 1.60 -25.48
C GLU A 157 13.17 0.11 -25.79
N TYR A 158 12.59 -0.74 -24.92
CA TYR A 158 12.71 -2.19 -25.00
C TYR A 158 11.38 -2.92 -25.22
N GLY A 159 10.25 -2.22 -25.24
CA GLY A 159 8.92 -2.85 -25.28
C GLY A 159 8.55 -3.60 -23.99
N PHE A 160 9.27 -3.36 -22.89
CA PHE A 160 9.08 -4.09 -21.64
C PHE A 160 7.72 -3.81 -21.00
N ASN A 161 6.92 -4.85 -20.76
CA ASN A 161 5.57 -4.72 -20.23
C ASN A 161 5.58 -4.51 -18.71
N SER A 162 5.79 -3.27 -18.29
CA SER A 162 5.68 -2.84 -16.90
C SER A 162 4.46 -1.93 -16.71
N ILE A 163 3.70 -2.16 -15.64
CA ILE A 163 2.56 -1.31 -15.23
C ILE A 163 2.83 -0.71 -13.85
N PHE A 164 2.25 0.46 -13.60
CA PHE A 164 2.45 1.21 -12.35
C PHE A 164 1.11 1.60 -11.72
N LEU A 165 0.84 1.11 -10.49
CA LEU A 165 -0.41 1.31 -9.78
C LEU A 165 -0.19 2.19 -8.54
N LEU A 166 -0.92 3.28 -8.42
CA LEU A 166 -0.84 4.24 -7.32
C LEU A 166 -1.91 3.91 -6.26
N LEU A 167 -1.49 3.39 -5.11
CA LEU A 167 -2.39 3.00 -4.03
C LEU A 167 -2.53 4.11 -2.99
N VAL A 168 -3.74 4.20 -2.43
CA VAL A 168 -4.02 4.96 -1.19
C VAL A 168 -3.68 4.16 0.06
N ASN A 169 -4.06 4.68 1.23
CA ASN A 169 -3.85 3.97 2.49
C ASN A 169 -4.71 2.71 2.55
N LEU A 170 -4.06 1.58 2.81
CA LEU A 170 -4.72 0.29 2.97
C LEU A 170 -5.18 0.11 4.42
N TYR A 171 -6.25 -0.63 4.61
CA TYR A 171 -6.70 -1.07 5.93
C TYR A 171 -7.44 -2.40 5.85
N GLY A 172 -7.48 -3.15 6.94
CA GLY A 172 -8.19 -4.43 7.00
C GLY A 172 -7.65 -5.37 8.07
N PRO A 173 -8.27 -6.55 8.25
CA PRO A 173 -7.76 -7.61 9.10
C PRO A 173 -6.33 -8.00 8.76
N GLY A 174 -5.47 -8.15 9.77
CA GLY A 174 -4.06 -8.50 9.58
C GLY A 174 -3.12 -7.34 9.26
N ASP A 175 -3.59 -6.08 9.36
CA ASP A 175 -2.74 -4.90 9.24
C ASP A 175 -1.68 -4.84 10.34
N ASN A 176 -0.71 -3.94 10.19
CA ASN A 176 0.37 -3.72 11.17
C ASN A 176 -0.08 -2.79 12.30
N PHE A 177 -0.26 -3.34 13.50
CA PHE A 177 -0.65 -2.59 14.70
C PHE A 177 0.54 -2.18 15.59
N ASN A 178 1.78 -2.33 15.14
CA ASN A 178 2.94 -1.91 15.92
C ASN A 178 3.01 -0.37 16.00
N PRO A 179 3.02 0.23 17.22
CA PRO A 179 2.94 1.68 17.40
C PRO A 179 4.07 2.46 16.73
N SER A 180 5.23 1.84 16.53
CA SER A 180 6.41 2.52 15.97
C SER A 180 6.29 2.81 14.47
N ASN A 181 5.48 2.02 13.73
CA ASN A 181 5.43 2.09 12.26
C ASN A 181 4.05 1.85 11.65
N SER A 182 2.99 1.71 12.48
CA SER A 182 1.63 1.53 11.99
C SER A 182 1.08 2.79 11.30
N HIS A 183 0.10 2.57 10.43
CA HIS A 183 -0.72 3.64 9.85
C HIS A 183 -1.84 4.09 10.81
N VAL A 184 -2.58 5.12 10.43
CA VAL A 184 -3.52 5.80 11.33
C VAL A 184 -4.66 4.90 11.82
N ILE A 185 -5.28 4.08 10.96
CA ILE A 185 -6.38 3.19 11.37
C ILE A 185 -5.92 2.17 12.42
N PRO A 186 -4.89 1.34 12.18
CA PRO A 186 -4.42 0.40 13.18
C PRO A 186 -3.89 1.08 14.45
N ALA A 187 -3.25 2.26 14.33
CA ALA A 187 -2.80 3.02 15.50
C ALA A 187 -3.96 3.48 16.39
N LEU A 188 -5.04 4.00 15.81
CA LEU A 188 -6.23 4.44 16.55
C LEU A 188 -6.98 3.27 17.18
N ILE A 189 -7.16 2.16 16.45
CA ILE A 189 -7.78 0.95 16.99
C ILE A 189 -6.99 0.45 18.19
N LYS A 190 -5.66 0.34 18.05
CA LYS A 190 -4.81 -0.09 19.16
C LYS A 190 -4.92 0.82 20.37
N LYS A 191 -4.89 2.15 20.17
CA LYS A 191 -5.03 3.13 21.27
C LYS A 191 -6.34 2.93 22.04
N CYS A 192 -7.46 2.74 21.34
CA CYS A 192 -8.75 2.50 21.97
C CYS A 192 -8.77 1.19 22.76
N VAL A 193 -8.24 0.10 22.20
CA VAL A 193 -8.22 -1.21 22.88
C VAL A 193 -7.27 -1.19 24.07
N ASP A 194 -6.06 -0.63 23.95
CA ASP A 194 -5.12 -0.48 25.07
C ASP A 194 -5.72 0.38 26.21
N ALA A 195 -6.48 1.44 25.86
CA ALA A 195 -7.17 2.28 26.83
C ALA A 195 -8.29 1.51 27.56
N ILE A 196 -9.04 0.67 26.85
CA ILE A 196 -10.05 -0.22 27.46
C ILE A 196 -9.37 -1.22 28.41
N ASP A 197 -8.30 -1.88 27.97
CA ASP A 197 -7.60 -2.90 28.75
C ASP A 197 -6.94 -2.32 30.03
N SER A 198 -6.46 -1.08 29.96
CA SER A 198 -5.83 -0.38 31.10
C SER A 198 -6.80 0.40 31.97
N GLY A 199 -8.07 0.56 31.55
CA GLY A 199 -9.05 1.40 32.23
C GLY A 199 -8.75 2.90 32.13
N ALA A 200 -8.05 3.34 31.10
CA ALA A 200 -7.75 4.75 30.86
C ALA A 200 -9.01 5.54 30.48
N ASP A 201 -9.09 6.79 30.94
CA ASP A 201 -10.23 7.68 30.75
C ASP A 201 -10.14 8.49 29.45
N HIS A 202 -9.02 8.42 28.71
CA HIS A 202 -8.82 9.14 27.44
C HIS A 202 -7.85 8.43 26.51
N ILE A 203 -7.90 8.86 25.24
CA ILE A 203 -6.86 8.57 24.22
C ILE A 203 -6.33 9.89 23.65
N ASP A 204 -5.00 9.95 23.39
CA ASP A 204 -4.37 11.10 22.74
C ASP A 204 -4.26 10.88 21.25
N CYS A 205 -4.81 11.82 20.47
CA CYS A 205 -4.76 11.85 19.01
C CYS A 205 -3.93 13.05 18.52
N TRP A 206 -3.06 12.84 17.53
CA TRP A 206 -2.21 13.90 16.98
C TRP A 206 -2.97 14.82 16.03
N GLY A 207 -2.61 16.11 16.05
CA GLY A 207 -3.13 17.13 15.16
C GLY A 207 -4.51 17.64 15.55
N THR A 208 -5.21 18.23 14.61
CA THR A 208 -6.55 18.82 14.80
C THR A 208 -7.70 17.84 14.52
N GLY A 209 -7.39 16.76 13.81
CA GLY A 209 -8.38 15.81 13.29
C GLY A 209 -9.16 16.31 12.07
N SER A 210 -8.91 17.56 11.59
CA SER A 210 -9.66 18.16 10.48
C SER A 210 -9.21 17.70 9.09
N VAL A 211 -8.00 17.14 8.98
CA VAL A 211 -7.48 16.64 7.70
C VAL A 211 -8.21 15.38 7.27
N SER A 212 -8.38 15.20 5.96
CA SER A 212 -9.06 14.05 5.40
C SER A 212 -8.10 13.11 4.67
N ARG A 213 -8.44 11.83 4.69
CA ARG A 213 -7.70 10.76 4.01
C ARG A 213 -8.67 9.83 3.30
N GLU A 214 -8.18 9.26 2.22
CA GLU A 214 -8.80 8.13 1.57
C GLU A 214 -8.19 6.84 2.09
N PHE A 215 -9.06 5.84 2.26
CA PHE A 215 -8.68 4.49 2.65
C PHE A 215 -9.35 3.49 1.72
N ILE A 216 -8.63 2.43 1.35
CA ILE A 216 -9.19 1.30 0.61
C ILE A 216 -9.07 0.02 1.42
N TYR A 217 -10.16 -0.74 1.45
CA TYR A 217 -10.16 -2.04 2.12
C TYR A 217 -9.23 -3.01 1.41
N ILE A 218 -8.50 -3.80 2.17
CA ILE A 218 -7.41 -4.64 1.67
C ILE A 218 -7.85 -5.63 0.58
N VAL A 219 -9.07 -6.17 0.69
CA VAL A 219 -9.62 -7.10 -0.31
C VAL A 219 -9.84 -6.39 -1.64
N ASP A 220 -10.39 -5.16 -1.60
CA ASP A 220 -10.61 -4.37 -2.82
C ASP A 220 -9.27 -3.94 -3.45
N ALA A 221 -8.29 -3.56 -2.63
CA ALA A 221 -6.96 -3.23 -3.13
C ALA A 221 -6.31 -4.42 -3.85
N ALA A 222 -6.37 -5.61 -3.26
CA ALA A 222 -5.87 -6.83 -3.87
C ALA A 222 -6.60 -7.16 -5.18
N GLU A 223 -7.92 -7.01 -5.21
CA GLU A 223 -8.74 -7.20 -6.43
C GLU A 223 -8.33 -6.22 -7.53
N GLY A 224 -8.17 -4.93 -7.23
CA GLY A 224 -7.74 -3.92 -8.18
C GLY A 224 -6.37 -4.22 -8.79
N ILE A 225 -5.40 -4.66 -7.98
CA ILE A 225 -4.06 -5.04 -8.44
C ILE A 225 -4.15 -6.27 -9.37
N LEU A 226 -4.93 -7.28 -9.02
CA LEU A 226 -5.05 -8.50 -9.83
C LEU A 226 -5.79 -8.24 -11.15
N LEU A 227 -6.85 -7.42 -11.16
CA LEU A 227 -7.51 -7.00 -12.39
C LEU A 227 -6.57 -6.20 -13.30
N ALA A 228 -5.78 -5.26 -12.74
CA ALA A 228 -4.78 -4.54 -13.51
C ALA A 228 -3.68 -5.47 -14.04
N THR A 229 -3.23 -6.45 -13.24
CA THR A 229 -2.24 -7.44 -13.66
C THR A 229 -2.74 -8.22 -14.88
N GLU A 230 -4.00 -8.57 -14.91
CA GLU A 230 -4.61 -9.35 -15.98
C GLU A 230 -4.93 -8.52 -17.23
N HIS A 231 -5.51 -7.32 -17.06
CA HIS A 231 -6.14 -6.59 -18.17
C HIS A 231 -5.43 -5.31 -18.58
N TYR A 232 -4.50 -4.77 -17.78
CA TYR A 232 -3.86 -3.49 -18.05
C TYR A 232 -2.43 -3.66 -18.58
N ASN A 233 -2.11 -3.08 -19.73
CA ASN A 233 -0.82 -3.23 -20.42
C ASN A 233 -0.25 -1.87 -20.91
N SER A 234 -0.55 -0.76 -20.24
CA SER A 234 -0.02 0.56 -20.56
C SER A 234 1.04 1.01 -19.56
N SER A 235 1.91 1.93 -19.95
CA SER A 235 2.88 2.61 -19.08
C SER A 235 2.28 3.80 -18.30
N GLU A 236 1.04 4.20 -18.61
CA GLU A 236 0.34 5.24 -17.87
C GLU A 236 0.11 4.76 -16.43
N PRO A 237 0.38 5.58 -15.41
CA PRO A 237 0.05 5.21 -14.03
C PRO A 237 -1.47 5.18 -13.84
N VAL A 238 -1.94 4.30 -12.96
CA VAL A 238 -3.37 4.19 -12.62
C VAL A 238 -3.57 4.21 -11.11
N ASN A 239 -4.49 5.04 -10.67
CA ASN A 239 -4.92 5.14 -9.28
C ASN A 239 -5.80 3.95 -8.87
N ILE A 240 -5.47 3.32 -7.74
CA ILE A 240 -6.27 2.29 -7.07
C ILE A 240 -6.71 2.82 -5.72
N GLY A 241 -7.97 3.16 -5.62
CA GLY A 241 -8.57 3.76 -4.43
C GLY A 241 -10.05 3.46 -4.32
N ALA A 242 -10.68 3.99 -3.28
CA ALA A 242 -12.12 3.87 -3.05
C ALA A 242 -12.90 5.08 -3.59
N GLY A 243 -12.21 6.18 -3.90
CA GLY A 243 -12.80 7.39 -4.45
C GLY A 243 -13.61 8.20 -3.44
N PHE A 244 -13.34 8.06 -2.14
CA PHE A 244 -13.95 8.89 -1.09
C PHE A 244 -12.93 9.26 -0.02
N GLU A 245 -13.17 10.31 0.73
CA GLU A 245 -12.33 10.74 1.85
C GLU A 245 -13.15 10.90 3.14
N ILE A 246 -12.48 10.68 4.27
CA ILE A 246 -13.03 10.85 5.61
C ILE A 246 -12.05 11.66 6.45
N THR A 247 -12.55 12.55 7.32
CA THR A 247 -11.71 13.28 8.27
C THR A 247 -11.15 12.33 9.34
N ILE A 248 -9.96 12.66 9.85
CA ILE A 248 -9.36 11.87 10.94
C ILE A 248 -10.23 11.91 12.20
N ARG A 249 -10.98 13.01 12.41
CA ARG A 249 -11.95 13.13 13.52
C ARG A 249 -13.08 12.13 13.37
N GLU A 250 -13.77 12.12 12.23
CA GLU A 250 -14.88 11.18 11.94
C GLU A 250 -14.40 9.73 12.01
N LEU A 251 -13.21 9.45 11.47
CA LEU A 251 -12.57 8.13 11.57
C LEU A 251 -12.36 7.72 13.03
N THR A 252 -11.83 8.62 13.87
CA THR A 252 -11.58 8.34 15.29
C THR A 252 -12.89 8.07 16.02
N GLU A 253 -13.92 8.87 15.78
CA GLU A 253 -15.25 8.69 16.38
C GLU A 253 -15.89 7.34 16.01
N LYS A 254 -15.73 6.93 14.72
CA LYS A 254 -16.18 5.59 14.28
C LYS A 254 -15.41 4.46 14.98
N ILE A 255 -14.08 4.58 15.10
CA ILE A 255 -13.26 3.57 15.81
C ILE A 255 -13.65 3.49 17.29
N VAL A 256 -13.82 4.62 17.97
CA VAL A 256 -14.30 4.69 19.36
C VAL A 256 -15.65 3.98 19.49
N LYS A 257 -16.58 4.24 18.56
CA LYS A 257 -17.88 3.57 18.53
C LYS A 257 -17.75 2.05 18.38
N TYR A 258 -16.92 1.57 17.45
CA TYR A 258 -16.80 0.14 17.14
C TYR A 258 -15.99 -0.63 18.18
N THR A 259 -14.98 -0.01 18.81
CA THR A 259 -14.24 -0.61 19.92
C THR A 259 -15.04 -0.62 21.23
N GLY A 260 -16.04 0.26 21.34
CA GLY A 260 -16.81 0.45 22.58
C GLY A 260 -16.10 1.28 23.65
N PHE A 261 -14.97 1.94 23.32
CA PHE A 261 -14.27 2.85 24.23
C PHE A 261 -15.22 3.98 24.71
N LYS A 262 -15.19 4.30 26.01
CA LYS A 262 -16.11 5.28 26.64
C LYS A 262 -15.40 6.54 27.16
N GLY A 263 -14.08 6.61 27.01
CA GLY A 263 -13.29 7.75 27.46
C GLY A 263 -13.30 8.92 26.48
N GLU A 264 -12.53 9.95 26.81
CA GLU A 264 -12.38 11.19 26.05
C GLU A 264 -11.39 11.03 24.88
N ILE A 265 -11.64 11.73 23.77
CA ILE A 265 -10.66 11.91 22.68
C ILE A 265 -9.97 13.25 22.87
N ARG A 266 -8.66 13.25 23.18
CA ARG A 266 -7.85 14.46 23.33
C ARG A 266 -7.01 14.71 22.09
N TRP A 267 -7.06 15.92 21.54
CA TRP A 267 -6.31 16.30 20.35
C TRP A 267 -5.07 17.11 20.71
N ASP A 268 -3.88 16.56 20.39
CA ASP A 268 -2.59 17.27 20.54
C ASP A 268 -2.30 18.08 19.28
N THR A 269 -2.74 19.32 19.26
CA THR A 269 -2.56 20.27 18.13
C THR A 269 -1.11 20.75 17.96
N SER A 270 -0.20 20.39 18.87
CA SER A 270 1.24 20.64 18.70
C SER A 270 1.89 19.70 17.67
N LYS A 271 1.22 18.62 17.33
CA LYS A 271 1.65 17.64 16.32
C LYS A 271 1.14 18.03 14.94
N PRO A 272 1.90 17.72 13.88
CA PRO A 272 1.51 18.09 12.51
C PRO A 272 0.33 17.28 12.01
N ASP A 273 -0.56 17.93 11.28
CA ASP A 273 -1.67 17.29 10.55
C ASP A 273 -1.20 16.60 9.25
N GLY A 274 -0.09 17.02 8.68
CA GLY A 274 0.38 16.59 7.36
C GLY A 274 -0.38 17.27 6.21
N GLN A 275 -0.53 16.59 5.08
CA GLN A 275 -1.25 17.13 3.92
C GLN A 275 -2.74 17.29 4.23
N PRO A 276 -3.39 18.44 3.86
CA PRO A 276 -4.77 18.73 4.26
C PRO A 276 -5.80 17.70 3.75
N ARG A 277 -5.74 17.34 2.47
CA ARG A 277 -6.67 16.39 1.83
C ARG A 277 -5.93 15.40 0.95
N ARG A 278 -6.44 14.15 0.89
CA ARG A 278 -6.00 13.11 -0.04
C ARG A 278 -7.20 12.28 -0.47
N CYS A 279 -7.51 12.34 -1.76
CA CYS A 279 -8.50 11.50 -2.41
C CYS A 279 -8.10 11.34 -3.88
N LEU A 280 -8.11 10.12 -4.40
CA LEU A 280 -7.74 9.81 -5.78
C LEU A 280 -8.95 9.92 -6.72
N ASP A 281 -8.70 10.34 -7.95
CA ASP A 281 -9.60 10.04 -9.06
C ASP A 281 -9.38 8.59 -9.48
N VAL A 282 -10.43 7.79 -9.41
CA VAL A 282 -10.39 6.34 -9.68
C VAL A 282 -11.03 5.97 -11.01
N SER A 283 -11.32 6.94 -11.86
CA SER A 283 -12.02 6.73 -13.14
C SER A 283 -11.24 5.84 -14.10
N LYS A 284 -9.91 6.04 -14.23
CA LYS A 284 -9.07 5.20 -15.11
C LYS A 284 -9.10 3.72 -14.74
N ALA A 285 -9.06 3.37 -13.46
CA ALA A 285 -9.15 1.97 -13.03
C ALA A 285 -10.46 1.31 -13.45
N LYS A 286 -11.57 2.05 -13.34
CA LYS A 286 -12.88 1.61 -13.81
C LYS A 286 -12.91 1.46 -15.33
N ASP A 287 -12.40 2.44 -16.07
CA ASP A 287 -12.52 2.50 -17.53
C ASP A 287 -11.59 1.51 -18.22
N TYR A 288 -10.38 1.28 -17.69
CA TYR A 288 -9.39 0.43 -18.36
C TYR A 288 -9.48 -1.06 -18.00
N PHE A 289 -9.89 -1.40 -16.79
CA PHE A 289 -9.99 -2.80 -16.36
C PHE A 289 -11.15 -3.10 -15.42
N GLY A 290 -12.18 -2.24 -15.41
CA GLY A 290 -13.44 -2.48 -14.70
C GLY A 290 -13.36 -2.48 -13.18
N PHE A 291 -12.27 -1.97 -12.59
CA PHE A 291 -12.12 -1.94 -11.14
C PHE A 291 -12.97 -0.85 -10.50
N LYS A 292 -13.69 -1.22 -9.44
CA LYS A 292 -14.34 -0.33 -8.49
C LYS A 292 -14.30 -0.99 -7.11
N ALA A 293 -13.86 -0.26 -6.10
CA ALA A 293 -13.96 -0.71 -4.71
C ALA A 293 -15.42 -0.98 -4.34
N LYS A 294 -15.69 -2.10 -3.67
CA LYS A 294 -17.04 -2.59 -3.37
C LYS A 294 -17.36 -2.61 -1.90
N THR A 295 -16.33 -2.69 -1.06
CA THR A 295 -16.52 -2.79 0.39
C THR A 295 -16.97 -1.44 0.95
N ASP A 296 -18.10 -1.42 1.65
CA ASP A 296 -18.52 -0.26 2.43
C ASP A 296 -17.48 0.06 3.51
N PHE A 297 -17.20 1.36 3.70
CA PHE A 297 -16.14 1.76 4.63
C PHE A 297 -16.45 1.35 6.08
N ASP A 298 -17.70 1.51 6.52
CA ASP A 298 -18.10 1.15 7.87
C ASP A 298 -18.05 -0.36 8.11
N GLU A 299 -18.45 -1.16 7.11
CA GLU A 299 -18.34 -2.63 7.15
C GLU A 299 -16.87 -3.08 7.25
N GLY A 300 -16.01 -2.55 6.39
CA GLY A 300 -14.57 -2.85 6.40
C GLY A 300 -13.87 -2.39 7.69
N LEU A 301 -14.21 -1.21 8.20
CA LEU A 301 -13.66 -0.68 9.45
C LEU A 301 -14.07 -1.53 10.64
N LYS A 302 -15.35 -1.89 10.72
CA LYS A 302 -15.88 -2.76 11.76
C LYS A 302 -15.20 -4.13 11.76
N ALA A 303 -15.08 -4.77 10.60
CA ALA A 303 -14.37 -6.05 10.46
C ALA A 303 -12.91 -5.96 10.91
N THR A 304 -12.24 -4.82 10.65
CA THR A 304 -10.85 -4.58 11.07
C THR A 304 -10.74 -4.44 12.60
N VAL A 305 -11.68 -3.71 13.22
CA VAL A 305 -11.74 -3.55 14.68
C VAL A 305 -12.02 -4.88 15.36
N GLU A 306 -13.03 -5.62 14.90
CA GLU A 306 -13.41 -6.93 15.45
C GLU A 306 -12.23 -7.91 15.37
N TRP A 307 -11.58 -7.99 14.22
CA TRP A 307 -10.40 -8.84 14.04
C TRP A 307 -9.28 -8.48 15.03
N TYR A 308 -8.99 -7.18 15.23
CA TYR A 308 -7.96 -6.77 16.18
C TYR A 308 -8.34 -7.12 17.62
N MET A 309 -9.59 -6.86 18.04
CA MET A 309 -10.07 -7.18 19.39
C MET A 309 -9.99 -8.69 19.69
N GLU A 310 -10.20 -9.54 18.69
CA GLU A 310 -10.07 -11.00 18.84
C GLU A 310 -8.60 -11.47 18.92
N ASN A 311 -7.69 -10.76 18.26
CA ASN A 311 -6.31 -11.23 18.04
C ASN A 311 -5.24 -10.46 18.84
N HIS A 312 -5.54 -9.29 19.43
CA HIS A 312 -4.55 -8.37 20.00
C HIS A 312 -3.70 -9.00 21.12
N LYS A 313 -4.26 -9.86 21.96
CA LYS A 313 -3.51 -10.53 23.03
C LYS A 313 -2.42 -11.45 22.48
N ASN A 314 -2.69 -12.14 21.38
CA ASN A 314 -1.71 -13.00 20.70
C ASN A 314 -0.64 -12.17 19.98
N LEU A 315 -1.00 -10.98 19.46
CA LEU A 315 -0.05 -10.06 18.78
C LEU A 315 0.89 -9.35 19.77
N GLN A 316 0.47 -9.17 21.02
CA GLN A 316 1.33 -8.60 22.09
C GLN A 316 2.35 -9.60 22.65
N ALA A 317 2.11 -10.89 22.47
CA ALA A 317 2.96 -11.97 22.98
C ALA A 317 4.11 -12.34 21.99
N GLN A 318 4.14 -11.77 20.78
CA GLN A 318 5.17 -11.95 19.75
C GLN A 318 6.15 -10.78 19.72
#